data_96a3f0fdd413fdd6da7c5fd71e2d02e4
#
_entry.id   96a3f0fdd413fdd6da7c5fd71e2d02e4
#
_cell.length_a   1.000
_cell.length_b   1.000
_cell.length_c   1.000
_cell.angle_alpha   90.00
_cell.angle_beta   90.00
_cell.angle_gamma   90.00
#
_symmetry.space_group_name_H-M   'P 1'
#
loop_
_entity.id
_entity.type
_entity.pdbx_description
1 polymer ?
#
loop_
_entity_poly.entity_id
_entity_poly.type
_entity_poly.pdbx_seq_one_letter_code
_entity_poly.pdbx_strand_id
1 'polypeptide(L)'
;MYILATRPSDTRDSAGGSAWRIVTIATGWLLLLFVGAYLIAPASILSLVMSDLDITEATAAALVSMPQVAATVIGIPVGLYLDRVETRVTVPAAAAVLLVGSVGDWFAGSTGSVSLLIASRLVAGIGMFVLWVVSINLASSTFPAHRRATATSVIISGYPAGYALGQLGAPRLVGVVDWPGVFPVFGTAVLVMSFALYIAVGQVSRFQTSSDPISVTGFKRVLRNRNVWTVIVVTILGYSLYMVFNSWMPTYISRRFSVSLAESGAFVALFPAVGILARPTGGWLSDTVLAQRRRPVFAASFVGATVVAVTMFYSTTITVLVVMLVLAGVFIQLQIGLMYQSIQEFVEPSAAGTAVSLASVAGWLGSFVAPVVAGELVATAGTYTVLFALAVGLGVMGMFTVWQMAESGGTRATA
;
A
#
# COMPACT_ATOMS: atom_id res chain seq x y z
N MET A 1 -20.74 -48.26 -33.26
CA MET A 1 -21.82 -47.72 -32.42
C MET A 1 -21.26 -47.66 -30.99
N TYR A 2 -20.53 -46.57 -30.65
CA TYR A 2 -19.97 -46.36 -29.32
C TYR A 2 -20.78 -45.26 -28.68
N ILE A 3 -21.53 -45.63 -27.64
CA ILE A 3 -22.29 -44.71 -26.80
C ILE A 3 -21.30 -44.06 -25.86
N LEU A 4 -21.00 -42.77 -26.06
CA LEU A 4 -20.31 -41.92 -25.10
C LEU A 4 -21.24 -41.65 -23.92
N ALA A 5 -21.02 -42.36 -22.82
CA ALA A 5 -21.62 -42.04 -21.54
C ALA A 5 -21.09 -40.70 -21.06
N THR A 6 -21.90 -39.67 -21.17
CA THR A 6 -21.67 -38.38 -20.48
C THR A 6 -21.77 -38.62 -18.98
N ARG A 7 -20.62 -38.49 -18.27
CA ARG A 7 -20.62 -38.44 -16.81
C ARG A 7 -21.45 -37.24 -16.34
N PRO A 8 -22.35 -37.41 -15.37
CA PRO A 8 -23.03 -36.25 -14.76
C PRO A 8 -21.99 -35.31 -14.18
N SER A 9 -22.01 -34.05 -14.60
CA SER A 9 -21.19 -32.99 -14.04
C SER A 9 -21.50 -32.85 -12.56
N ASP A 10 -20.47 -32.99 -11.72
CA ASP A 10 -20.48 -32.77 -10.28
C ASP A 10 -20.94 -31.35 -9.93
N THR A 11 -22.26 -31.17 -9.82
CA THR A 11 -22.85 -29.90 -9.36
C THR A 11 -22.61 -29.64 -7.85
N ARG A 12 -22.18 -30.64 -7.08
CA ARG A 12 -21.82 -30.48 -5.67
C ARG A 12 -20.43 -29.88 -5.45
N ASP A 13 -19.46 -30.13 -6.34
CA ASP A 13 -18.12 -29.53 -6.26
C ASP A 13 -18.11 -28.05 -6.62
N SER A 14 -19.08 -27.55 -7.40
CA SER A 14 -19.15 -26.13 -7.80
C SER A 14 -19.57 -25.19 -6.67
N ALA A 15 -20.46 -25.58 -5.78
CA ALA A 15 -20.98 -24.74 -4.70
C ALA A 15 -19.96 -24.62 -3.54
N GLY A 16 -19.35 -25.74 -3.12
CA GLY A 16 -18.31 -25.74 -2.09
C GLY A 16 -17.07 -24.96 -2.50
N GLY A 17 -16.61 -25.15 -3.73
CA GLY A 17 -15.46 -24.41 -4.28
C GLY A 17 -15.70 -22.90 -4.40
N SER A 18 -16.94 -22.47 -4.66
CA SER A 18 -17.31 -21.04 -4.70
C SER A 18 -17.27 -20.40 -3.31
N ALA A 19 -17.77 -21.07 -2.28
CA ALA A 19 -17.76 -20.57 -0.91
C ALA A 19 -16.32 -20.38 -0.38
N TRP A 20 -15.45 -21.36 -0.60
CA TRP A 20 -14.06 -21.26 -0.17
C TRP A 20 -13.25 -20.17 -0.89
N ARG A 21 -13.58 -19.89 -2.17
CA ARG A 21 -12.98 -18.74 -2.88
C ARG A 21 -13.36 -17.41 -2.22
N ILE A 22 -14.61 -17.25 -1.80
CA ILE A 22 -15.06 -16.05 -1.08
C ILE A 22 -14.36 -15.94 0.27
N VAL A 23 -14.24 -17.05 1.02
CA VAL A 23 -13.51 -17.08 2.30
C VAL A 23 -12.03 -16.70 2.09
N THR A 24 -11.41 -17.20 1.03
CA THR A 24 -10.01 -16.87 0.69
C THR A 24 -9.83 -15.37 0.38
N ILE A 25 -10.76 -14.74 -0.35
CA ILE A 25 -10.72 -13.29 -0.57
C ILE A 25 -10.91 -12.53 0.74
N ALA A 26 -11.92 -12.89 1.53
CA ALA A 26 -12.23 -12.20 2.77
C ALA A 26 -11.08 -12.29 3.78
N THR A 27 -10.48 -13.47 3.95
CA THR A 27 -9.31 -13.65 4.82
C THR A 27 -8.07 -12.95 4.30
N GLY A 28 -7.83 -12.95 2.99
CA GLY A 28 -6.75 -12.18 2.36
C GLY A 28 -6.94 -10.66 2.51
N TRP A 29 -8.17 -10.19 2.38
CA TRP A 29 -8.53 -8.79 2.63
C TRP A 29 -8.30 -8.38 4.09
N LEU A 30 -8.76 -9.20 5.05
CA LEU A 30 -8.54 -8.98 6.49
C LEU A 30 -7.05 -9.05 6.85
N LEU A 31 -6.29 -9.96 6.24
CA LEU A 31 -4.85 -10.02 6.42
C LEU A 31 -4.19 -8.70 6.02
N LEU A 32 -4.47 -8.17 4.82
CA LEU A 32 -3.91 -6.91 4.36
C LEU A 32 -4.44 -5.70 5.14
N LEU A 33 -5.65 -5.77 5.68
CA LEU A 33 -6.18 -4.77 6.60
C LEU A 33 -5.31 -4.67 7.87
N PHE A 34 -5.01 -5.79 8.53
CA PHE A 34 -4.20 -5.76 9.74
C PHE A 34 -2.71 -5.47 9.46
N VAL A 35 -2.18 -5.91 8.32
CA VAL A 35 -0.84 -5.51 7.85
C VAL A 35 -0.76 -4.00 7.67
N GLY A 36 -1.76 -3.40 7.01
CA GLY A 36 -1.84 -1.95 6.83
C GLY A 36 -1.99 -1.19 8.15
N ALA A 37 -2.80 -1.71 9.07
CA ALA A 37 -2.99 -1.13 10.40
C ALA A 37 -1.68 -1.14 11.22
N TYR A 38 -0.99 -2.28 11.26
CA TYR A 38 0.33 -2.39 11.90
C TYR A 38 1.34 -1.39 11.33
N LEU A 39 1.38 -1.25 10.02
CA LEU A 39 2.35 -0.38 9.34
C LEU A 39 2.18 1.09 9.72
N ILE A 40 0.93 1.59 9.72
CA ILE A 40 0.64 3.01 9.89
C ILE A 40 0.41 3.42 11.36
N ALA A 41 0.18 2.46 12.25
CA ALA A 41 -0.09 2.72 13.66
C ALA A 41 0.88 3.73 14.31
N PRO A 42 2.22 3.64 14.12
CA PRO A 42 3.15 4.60 14.70
C PRO A 42 2.89 6.05 14.29
N ALA A 43 2.43 6.26 13.05
CA ALA A 43 2.20 7.62 12.53
C ALA A 43 1.10 8.36 13.30
N SER A 44 0.06 7.65 13.76
CA SER A 44 -1.05 8.26 14.51
C SER A 44 -0.74 8.55 15.98
N ILE A 45 0.33 7.94 16.50
CA ILE A 45 0.82 8.15 17.89
C ILE A 45 2.23 8.75 17.90
N LEU A 46 2.68 9.28 16.76
CA LEU A 46 4.08 9.67 16.56
C LEU A 46 4.54 10.76 17.53
N SER A 47 3.67 11.74 17.83
CA SER A 47 3.99 12.79 18.80
C SER A 47 4.21 12.25 20.23
N LEU A 48 3.47 11.19 20.60
CA LEU A 48 3.67 10.51 21.87
C LEU A 48 5.01 9.76 21.90
N VAL A 49 5.30 9.00 20.83
CA VAL A 49 6.58 8.26 20.69
C VAL A 49 7.78 9.22 20.72
N MET A 50 7.68 10.38 20.03
CA MET A 50 8.73 11.39 20.04
C MET A 50 8.97 11.95 21.44
N SER A 51 7.91 12.24 22.19
CA SER A 51 8.03 12.80 23.55
C SER A 51 8.55 11.78 24.56
N ASP A 52 8.20 10.50 24.41
CA ASP A 52 8.58 9.43 25.33
C ASP A 52 10.04 8.99 25.14
N LEU A 53 10.50 8.94 23.88
CA LEU A 53 11.86 8.51 23.52
C LEU A 53 12.85 9.68 23.36
N ASP A 54 12.41 10.92 23.52
CA ASP A 54 13.20 12.15 23.29
C ASP A 54 13.92 12.15 21.92
N ILE A 55 13.19 11.82 20.84
CA ILE A 55 13.71 11.71 19.49
C ILE A 55 13.23 12.84 18.57
N THR A 56 14.05 13.14 17.57
CA THR A 56 13.75 14.16 16.56
C THR A 56 12.69 13.68 15.56
N GLU A 57 12.07 14.62 14.85
CA GLU A 57 11.15 14.35 13.76
C GLU A 57 11.76 13.46 12.68
N ALA A 58 13.04 13.63 12.37
CA ALA A 58 13.75 12.81 11.39
C ALA A 58 13.87 11.35 11.84
N THR A 59 14.23 11.12 13.11
CA THR A 59 14.28 9.76 13.69
C THR A 59 12.88 9.12 13.76
N ALA A 60 11.88 9.89 14.14
CA ALA A 60 10.49 9.45 14.19
C ALA A 60 9.97 9.06 12.79
N ALA A 61 10.31 9.83 11.76
CA ALA A 61 10.01 9.49 10.35
C ALA A 61 10.65 8.16 9.94
N ALA A 62 11.89 7.91 10.38
CA ALA A 62 12.56 6.63 10.12
C ALA A 62 11.78 5.46 10.74
N LEU A 63 11.28 5.58 11.96
CA LEU A 63 10.47 4.53 12.60
C LEU A 63 9.23 4.15 11.78
N VAL A 64 8.54 5.14 11.21
CA VAL A 64 7.38 4.89 10.33
C VAL A 64 7.80 4.24 9.02
N SER A 65 8.98 4.62 8.48
CA SER A 65 9.39 4.29 7.11
C SER A 65 10.29 3.04 7.00
N MET A 66 10.85 2.51 8.09
CA MET A 66 11.75 1.35 8.04
C MET A 66 11.14 0.08 7.42
N PRO A 67 9.86 -0.27 7.64
CA PRO A 67 9.27 -1.41 6.95
C PRO A 67 9.28 -1.28 5.42
N GLN A 68 9.16 -0.07 4.89
CA GLN A 68 9.24 0.20 3.45
C GLN A 68 10.66 0.09 2.91
N VAL A 69 11.68 0.41 3.73
CA VAL A 69 13.10 0.16 3.38
C VAL A 69 13.32 -1.32 3.17
N ALA A 70 12.89 -2.15 4.14
CA ALA A 70 12.96 -3.61 4.01
C ALA A 70 12.28 -4.08 2.72
N ALA A 71 11.05 -3.63 2.45
CA ALA A 71 10.31 -3.96 1.24
C ALA A 71 11.06 -3.57 -0.05
N THR A 72 11.70 -2.41 -0.07
CA THR A 72 12.45 -1.91 -1.23
C THR A 72 13.71 -2.75 -1.47
N VAL A 73 14.46 -3.07 -0.42
CA VAL A 73 15.73 -3.81 -0.52
C VAL A 73 15.51 -5.28 -0.89
N ILE A 74 14.54 -5.93 -0.21
CA ILE A 74 14.31 -7.37 -0.43
C ILE A 74 13.32 -7.66 -1.56
N GLY A 75 12.67 -6.62 -2.12
CA GLY A 75 11.55 -6.79 -3.06
C GLY A 75 11.88 -7.65 -4.27
N ILE A 76 13.01 -7.43 -4.91
CA ILE A 76 13.43 -8.21 -6.07
C ILE A 76 13.83 -9.64 -5.69
N PRO A 77 14.76 -9.89 -4.73
CA PRO A 77 15.14 -11.26 -4.37
C PRO A 77 13.97 -12.07 -3.81
N VAL A 78 13.09 -11.48 -3.01
CA VAL A 78 11.92 -12.18 -2.47
C VAL A 78 10.92 -12.53 -3.58
N GLY A 79 10.67 -11.61 -4.53
CA GLY A 79 9.79 -11.90 -5.67
C GLY A 79 10.25 -13.14 -6.43
N LEU A 80 11.55 -13.24 -6.75
CA LEU A 80 12.14 -14.39 -7.43
C LEU A 80 12.09 -15.69 -6.61
N TYR A 81 12.15 -15.59 -5.28
CA TYR A 81 12.07 -16.74 -4.38
C TYR A 81 10.64 -17.25 -4.20
N LEU A 82 9.67 -16.34 -4.09
CA LEU A 82 8.26 -16.67 -3.86
C LEU A 82 7.62 -17.45 -5.02
N ASP A 83 8.15 -17.31 -6.23
CA ASP A 83 7.72 -18.11 -7.39
C ASP A 83 8.03 -19.62 -7.23
N ARG A 84 8.89 -20.00 -6.27
CA ARG A 84 9.34 -21.37 -6.02
C ARG A 84 8.78 -21.98 -4.75
N VAL A 85 8.13 -21.20 -3.89
CA VAL A 85 7.69 -21.66 -2.56
C VAL A 85 6.16 -21.69 -2.49
N GLU A 86 5.66 -22.72 -1.81
CA GLU A 86 4.24 -22.93 -1.64
C GLU A 86 3.62 -21.80 -0.79
N THR A 87 2.64 -21.10 -1.36
CA THR A 87 1.90 -20.00 -0.70
C THR A 87 1.40 -20.39 0.69
N ARG A 88 0.96 -21.64 0.83
CA ARG A 88 0.41 -22.17 2.08
C ARG A 88 1.41 -22.13 3.24
N VAL A 89 2.69 -22.40 3.00
CA VAL A 89 3.75 -22.33 4.03
C VAL A 89 4.28 -20.90 4.19
N THR A 90 4.35 -20.16 3.10
CA THR A 90 4.91 -18.81 3.08
C THR A 90 4.10 -17.82 3.92
N VAL A 91 2.76 -17.91 3.90
CA VAL A 91 1.89 -16.96 4.62
C VAL A 91 2.10 -16.99 6.13
N PRO A 92 1.98 -18.16 6.82
CA PRO A 92 2.20 -18.20 8.28
C PRO A 92 3.66 -17.91 8.65
N ALA A 93 4.63 -18.30 7.83
CA ALA A 93 6.05 -18.00 8.07
C ALA A 93 6.31 -16.49 8.03
N ALA A 94 5.78 -15.80 7.02
CA ALA A 94 5.93 -14.35 6.90
C ALA A 94 5.19 -13.59 8.02
N ALA A 95 4.01 -14.08 8.43
CA ALA A 95 3.29 -13.52 9.57
C ALA A 95 4.05 -13.74 10.90
N ALA A 96 4.72 -14.86 11.06
CA ALA A 96 5.60 -15.11 12.23
C ALA A 96 6.79 -14.14 12.25
N VAL A 97 7.42 -13.87 11.09
CA VAL A 97 8.50 -12.85 10.98
C VAL A 97 7.97 -11.46 11.35
N LEU A 98 6.79 -11.08 10.86
CA LEU A 98 6.17 -9.80 11.23
C LEU A 98 5.88 -9.76 12.74
N LEU A 99 5.37 -10.84 13.34
CA LEU A 99 5.11 -10.91 14.77
C LEU A 99 6.39 -10.79 15.59
N VAL A 100 7.49 -11.45 15.20
CA VAL A 100 8.80 -11.29 15.84
C VAL A 100 9.24 -9.83 15.81
N GLY A 101 9.12 -9.15 14.68
CA GLY A 101 9.38 -7.71 14.58
C GLY A 101 8.47 -6.90 15.50
N SER A 102 7.17 -7.20 15.55
CA SER A 102 6.20 -6.46 16.38
C SER A 102 6.41 -6.65 17.89
N VAL A 103 6.83 -7.85 18.32
CA VAL A 103 7.26 -8.09 19.70
C VAL A 103 8.57 -7.36 20.00
N GLY A 104 9.48 -7.33 19.03
CA GLY A 104 10.70 -6.51 19.09
C GLY A 104 10.39 -5.02 19.24
N ASP A 105 9.39 -4.49 18.51
CA ASP A 105 8.92 -3.11 18.64
C ASP A 105 8.40 -2.82 20.06
N TRP A 106 7.62 -3.75 20.62
CA TRP A 106 7.14 -3.64 21.99
C TRP A 106 8.28 -3.62 23.01
N PHE A 107 9.21 -4.55 22.90
CA PHE A 107 10.35 -4.64 23.83
C PHE A 107 11.26 -3.41 23.70
N ALA A 108 11.54 -2.97 22.47
CA ALA A 108 12.35 -1.79 22.20
C ALA A 108 11.71 -0.50 22.75
N GLY A 109 10.40 -0.34 22.54
CA GLY A 109 9.65 0.78 23.09
C GLY A 109 9.61 0.78 24.61
N SER A 110 9.39 -0.39 25.23
CA SER A 110 9.37 -0.53 26.70
C SER A 110 10.73 -0.30 27.34
N THR A 111 11.83 -0.51 26.63
CA THR A 111 13.22 -0.27 27.11
C THR A 111 13.80 1.07 26.66
N GLY A 112 13.10 1.85 25.86
CA GLY A 112 13.57 3.12 25.29
C GLY A 112 14.68 2.99 24.24
N SER A 113 14.87 1.79 23.66
CA SER A 113 15.96 1.54 22.71
C SER A 113 15.55 1.87 21.27
N VAL A 114 15.88 3.07 20.80
CA VAL A 114 15.57 3.55 19.44
C VAL A 114 16.23 2.67 18.35
N SER A 115 17.48 2.25 18.55
CA SER A 115 18.20 1.41 17.59
C SER A 115 17.56 0.03 17.44
N LEU A 116 17.11 -0.56 18.54
CA LEU A 116 16.38 -1.84 18.51
C LEU A 116 15.01 -1.67 17.86
N LEU A 117 14.33 -0.54 18.12
CA LEU A 117 13.04 -0.23 17.50
C LEU A 117 13.16 -0.11 15.96
N ILE A 118 14.22 0.55 15.46
CA ILE A 118 14.52 0.62 14.02
C ILE A 118 14.77 -0.78 13.46
N ALA A 119 15.58 -1.59 14.14
CA ALA A 119 15.90 -2.95 13.70
C ALA A 119 14.66 -3.87 13.66
N SER A 120 13.81 -3.83 14.68
CA SER A 120 12.59 -4.61 14.74
C SER A 120 11.58 -4.19 13.67
N ARG A 121 11.46 -2.90 13.36
CA ARG A 121 10.65 -2.38 12.24
C ARG A 121 11.14 -2.91 10.88
N LEU A 122 12.45 -3.04 10.67
CA LEU A 122 13.01 -3.67 9.47
C LEU A 122 12.61 -5.14 9.38
N VAL A 123 12.72 -5.90 10.48
CA VAL A 123 12.32 -7.31 10.52
C VAL A 123 10.83 -7.47 10.21
N ALA A 124 9.96 -6.67 10.84
CA ALA A 124 8.53 -6.66 10.54
C ALA A 124 8.25 -6.34 9.07
N GLY A 125 9.02 -5.41 8.48
CA GLY A 125 8.92 -5.02 7.08
C GLY A 125 9.18 -6.17 6.10
N ILE A 126 10.08 -7.11 6.44
CA ILE A 126 10.32 -8.33 5.66
C ILE A 126 9.04 -9.17 5.60
N GLY A 127 8.43 -9.49 6.76
CA GLY A 127 7.19 -10.24 6.83
C GLY A 127 6.05 -9.55 6.10
N MET A 128 5.90 -8.24 6.31
CA MET A 128 4.89 -7.42 5.65
C MET A 128 4.97 -7.49 4.13
N PHE A 129 6.18 -7.33 3.56
CA PHE A 129 6.37 -7.36 2.11
C PHE A 129 6.01 -8.72 1.51
N VAL A 130 6.44 -9.81 2.15
CA VAL A 130 6.09 -11.17 1.71
C VAL A 130 4.57 -11.37 1.73
N LEU A 131 3.89 -10.97 2.81
CA LEU A 131 2.43 -11.05 2.91
C LEU A 131 1.72 -10.22 1.82
N TRP A 132 2.25 -9.04 1.48
CA TRP A 132 1.74 -8.22 0.38
C TRP A 132 1.81 -8.95 -0.97
N VAL A 133 2.98 -9.45 -1.35
CA VAL A 133 3.19 -10.13 -2.64
C VAL A 133 2.35 -11.41 -2.72
N VAL A 134 2.34 -12.21 -1.66
CA VAL A 134 1.56 -13.46 -1.62
C VAL A 134 0.07 -13.18 -1.73
N SER A 135 -0.45 -12.12 -1.11
CA SER A 135 -1.87 -11.76 -1.20
C SER A 135 -2.28 -11.38 -2.62
N ILE A 136 -1.43 -10.69 -3.37
CA ILE A 136 -1.67 -10.37 -4.79
C ILE A 136 -1.66 -11.65 -5.64
N ASN A 137 -0.68 -12.53 -5.44
CA ASN A 137 -0.57 -13.79 -6.15
C ASN A 137 -1.74 -14.72 -5.86
N LEU A 138 -2.25 -14.71 -4.63
CA LEU A 138 -3.41 -15.49 -4.21
C LEU A 138 -4.65 -15.15 -5.04
N ALA A 139 -4.94 -13.86 -5.25
CA ALA A 139 -6.07 -13.43 -6.08
C ALA A 139 -5.95 -13.96 -7.52
N SER A 140 -4.75 -13.89 -8.08
CA SER A 140 -4.49 -14.32 -9.46
C SER A 140 -4.54 -15.83 -9.65
N SER A 141 -4.21 -16.62 -8.63
CA SER A 141 -4.22 -18.09 -8.68
C SER A 141 -5.58 -18.71 -8.35
N THR A 142 -6.41 -18.02 -7.54
CA THR A 142 -7.70 -18.55 -7.07
C THR A 142 -8.85 -18.32 -8.06
N PHE A 143 -8.73 -17.29 -8.93
CA PHE A 143 -9.81 -16.86 -9.82
C PHE A 143 -9.49 -17.07 -11.30
N PRO A 144 -10.54 -17.35 -12.12
CA PRO A 144 -10.38 -17.43 -13.57
C PRO A 144 -9.96 -16.07 -14.15
N ALA A 145 -9.30 -16.08 -15.29
CA ALA A 145 -8.66 -14.90 -15.90
C ALA A 145 -9.57 -13.65 -15.96
N HIS A 146 -10.85 -13.84 -16.30
CA HIS A 146 -11.83 -12.74 -16.42
C HIS A 146 -12.25 -12.11 -15.08
N ARG A 147 -11.93 -12.73 -13.92
CA ARG A 147 -12.23 -12.22 -12.55
C ARG A 147 -11.00 -11.88 -11.73
N ARG A 148 -9.79 -12.16 -12.23
CA ARG A 148 -8.53 -11.94 -11.49
C ARG A 148 -8.33 -10.47 -11.10
N ALA A 149 -8.55 -9.55 -12.03
CA ALA A 149 -8.39 -8.12 -11.78
C ALA A 149 -9.31 -7.64 -10.64
N THR A 150 -10.58 -8.03 -10.66
CA THR A 150 -11.55 -7.69 -9.62
C THR A 150 -11.13 -8.29 -8.27
N ALA A 151 -10.77 -9.57 -8.23
CA ALA A 151 -10.35 -10.25 -7.01
C ALA A 151 -9.10 -9.60 -6.39
N THR A 152 -8.10 -9.28 -7.22
CA THR A 152 -6.89 -8.56 -6.80
C THR A 152 -7.23 -7.18 -6.25
N SER A 153 -8.09 -6.41 -6.94
CA SER A 153 -8.49 -5.07 -6.48
C SER A 153 -9.24 -5.12 -5.14
N VAL A 154 -10.09 -6.12 -4.93
CA VAL A 154 -10.78 -6.33 -3.65
C VAL A 154 -9.75 -6.62 -2.54
N ILE A 155 -8.85 -7.58 -2.72
CA ILE A 155 -7.84 -7.91 -1.69
C ILE A 155 -6.97 -6.70 -1.37
N ILE A 156 -6.46 -5.99 -2.39
CA ILE A 156 -5.58 -4.81 -2.20
C ILE A 156 -6.31 -3.65 -1.50
N SER A 157 -7.63 -3.55 -1.63
CA SER A 157 -8.41 -2.51 -0.93
C SER A 157 -8.42 -2.69 0.60
N GLY A 158 -8.05 -3.86 1.11
CA GLY A 158 -7.80 -4.09 2.52
C GLY A 158 -6.68 -3.21 3.10
N TYR A 159 -5.69 -2.86 2.29
CA TYR A 159 -4.54 -2.08 2.74
C TYR A 159 -4.90 -0.63 3.15
N PRO A 160 -5.57 0.19 2.31
CA PRO A 160 -6.04 1.51 2.75
C PRO A 160 -7.10 1.44 3.85
N ALA A 161 -7.94 0.39 3.89
CA ALA A 161 -8.84 0.15 5.02
C ALA A 161 -8.04 -0.10 6.31
N GLY A 162 -6.93 -0.84 6.23
CA GLY A 162 -5.99 -1.05 7.32
C GLY A 162 -5.33 0.24 7.79
N TYR A 163 -4.95 1.11 6.88
CA TYR A 163 -4.44 2.43 7.24
C TYR A 163 -5.48 3.24 8.02
N ALA A 164 -6.72 3.24 7.57
CA ALA A 164 -7.81 3.88 8.32
C ALA A 164 -7.99 3.25 9.71
N LEU A 165 -7.95 1.92 9.80
CA LEU A 165 -8.02 1.20 11.07
C LEU A 165 -6.85 1.55 12.00
N GLY A 166 -5.61 1.60 11.49
CA GLY A 166 -4.43 1.95 12.27
C GLY A 166 -4.47 3.38 12.79
N GLN A 167 -4.84 4.33 11.93
CA GLN A 167 -5.01 5.74 12.30
C GLN A 167 -6.09 5.93 13.38
N LEU A 168 -7.21 5.23 13.25
CA LEU A 168 -8.33 5.31 14.19
C LEU A 168 -8.07 4.53 15.48
N GLY A 169 -7.48 3.35 15.37
CA GLY A 169 -7.38 2.36 16.44
C GLY A 169 -6.16 2.55 17.34
N ALA A 170 -4.98 2.88 16.79
CA ALA A 170 -3.76 2.95 17.59
C ALA A 170 -3.85 3.99 18.73
N PRO A 171 -4.34 5.23 18.53
CA PRO A 171 -4.49 6.19 19.63
C PRO A 171 -5.45 5.73 20.74
N ARG A 172 -6.45 4.92 20.38
CA ARG A 172 -7.39 4.35 21.37
C ARG A 172 -6.80 3.18 22.15
N LEU A 173 -5.99 2.36 21.47
CA LEU A 173 -5.28 1.24 22.10
C LEU A 173 -4.24 1.73 23.11
N VAL A 174 -3.60 2.87 22.89
CA VAL A 174 -2.63 3.47 23.84
C VAL A 174 -3.24 3.62 25.24
N GLY A 175 -4.51 3.92 25.38
CA GLY A 175 -5.19 4.01 26.68
C GLY A 175 -5.38 2.68 27.41
N VAL A 176 -5.06 1.55 26.76
CA VAL A 176 -5.31 0.19 27.30
C VAL A 176 -4.01 -0.62 27.44
N VAL A 177 -3.07 -0.47 26.48
CA VAL A 177 -1.87 -1.33 26.38
C VAL A 177 -0.57 -0.52 26.28
N ASP A 178 -0.61 0.76 26.55
CA ASP A 178 0.48 1.72 26.28
C ASP A 178 0.91 1.73 24.80
N TRP A 179 1.74 2.69 24.40
CA TRP A 179 2.08 2.82 22.97
C TRP A 179 2.93 1.65 22.43
N PRO A 180 3.88 1.04 23.18
CA PRO A 180 4.60 -0.11 22.65
C PRO A 180 3.71 -1.33 22.48
N GLY A 181 2.69 -1.50 23.33
CA GLY A 181 1.73 -2.61 23.24
C GLY A 181 0.84 -2.60 22.00
N VAL A 182 0.72 -1.46 21.32
CA VAL A 182 -0.04 -1.35 20.05
C VAL A 182 0.53 -2.28 18.98
N PHE A 183 1.84 -2.45 18.91
CA PHE A 183 2.49 -3.27 17.90
C PHE A 183 2.13 -4.75 17.99
N PRO A 184 2.31 -5.45 19.12
CA PRO A 184 1.95 -6.86 19.23
C PRO A 184 0.45 -7.11 19.09
N VAL A 185 -0.42 -6.15 19.40
CA VAL A 185 -1.86 -6.29 19.15
C VAL A 185 -2.13 -6.45 17.66
N PHE A 186 -1.64 -5.55 16.81
CA PHE A 186 -1.80 -5.67 15.36
C PHE A 186 -1.00 -6.84 14.79
N GLY A 187 0.22 -7.11 15.26
CA GLY A 187 1.04 -8.24 14.83
C GLY A 187 0.37 -9.60 15.09
N THR A 188 -0.28 -9.74 16.24
CA THR A 188 -1.06 -10.93 16.59
C THR A 188 -2.28 -11.08 15.68
N ALA A 189 -2.98 -9.99 15.38
CA ALA A 189 -4.10 -10.01 14.45
C ALA A 189 -3.67 -10.45 13.04
N VAL A 190 -2.50 -10.00 12.56
CA VAL A 190 -1.90 -10.48 11.30
C VAL A 190 -1.65 -11.98 11.35
N LEU A 191 -1.06 -12.51 12.44
CA LEU A 191 -0.81 -13.93 12.60
C LEU A 191 -2.10 -14.75 12.59
N VAL A 192 -3.13 -14.33 13.34
CA VAL A 192 -4.45 -14.99 13.38
C VAL A 192 -5.09 -15.04 11.98
N MET A 193 -5.07 -13.91 11.26
CA MET A 193 -5.60 -13.87 9.89
C MET A 193 -4.78 -14.69 8.90
N SER A 194 -3.46 -14.82 9.12
CA SER A 194 -2.62 -15.69 8.30
C SER A 194 -2.97 -17.17 8.48
N PHE A 195 -3.29 -17.60 9.70
CA PHE A 195 -3.78 -18.95 9.96
C PHE A 195 -5.17 -19.19 9.36
N ALA A 196 -6.06 -18.21 9.44
CA ALA A 196 -7.37 -18.30 8.78
C ALA A 196 -7.21 -18.45 7.26
N LEU A 197 -6.30 -17.67 6.66
CA LEU A 197 -5.97 -17.78 5.23
C LEU A 197 -5.31 -19.11 4.89
N TYR A 198 -4.40 -19.63 5.72
CA TYR A 198 -3.79 -20.95 5.56
C TYR A 198 -4.83 -22.07 5.48
N ILE A 199 -5.86 -22.02 6.33
CA ILE A 199 -6.97 -22.98 6.32
C ILE A 199 -7.80 -22.81 5.04
N ALA A 200 -8.16 -21.57 4.69
CA ALA A 200 -8.98 -21.28 3.51
C ALA A 200 -8.31 -21.75 2.21
N VAL A 201 -7.02 -21.47 2.07
CA VAL A 201 -6.20 -21.87 0.91
C VAL A 201 -6.10 -23.38 0.79
N GLY A 202 -6.00 -24.11 1.90
CA GLY A 202 -5.93 -25.58 1.90
C GLY A 202 -7.18 -26.27 1.37
N GLN A 203 -8.31 -25.56 1.26
CA GLN A 203 -9.57 -26.07 0.72
C GLN A 203 -9.76 -25.77 -0.77
N VAL A 204 -8.94 -24.89 -1.36
CA VAL A 204 -8.99 -24.56 -2.78
C VAL A 204 -7.97 -25.40 -3.52
N SER A 205 -8.45 -26.45 -4.22
CA SER A 205 -7.60 -27.32 -5.02
C SER A 205 -7.04 -26.58 -6.24
N ARG A 206 -5.72 -26.62 -6.38
CA ARG A 206 -4.86 -26.12 -7.46
C ARG A 206 -4.46 -24.63 -7.36
N PHE A 207 -3.36 -24.40 -6.63
CA PHE A 207 -2.50 -23.24 -6.92
C PHE A 207 -1.64 -23.57 -8.14
N GLN A 208 -1.95 -22.96 -9.28
CA GLN A 208 -1.04 -22.96 -10.39
C GLN A 208 0.00 -21.87 -10.18
N THR A 209 1.19 -22.24 -9.74
CA THR A 209 2.39 -21.44 -9.93
C THR A 209 2.71 -21.46 -11.42
N SER A 210 2.26 -20.47 -12.16
CA SER A 210 2.59 -20.30 -13.57
C SER A 210 3.10 -18.89 -13.80
N SER A 211 4.39 -18.74 -13.74
CA SER A 211 5.11 -17.70 -14.46
C SER A 211 6.42 -18.30 -14.94
N ASP A 212 6.57 -18.41 -16.26
CA ASP A 212 7.86 -18.67 -16.86
C ASP A 212 8.84 -17.59 -16.37
N PRO A 213 10.02 -17.97 -15.89
CA PRO A 213 11.00 -17.00 -15.41
C PRO A 213 11.36 -16.05 -16.56
N ILE A 214 11.31 -14.77 -16.27
CA ILE A 214 11.58 -13.71 -17.23
C ILE A 214 13.02 -13.90 -17.76
N SER A 215 13.16 -13.86 -19.08
CA SER A 215 14.47 -13.86 -19.71
C SER A 215 15.24 -12.56 -19.38
N VAL A 216 16.54 -12.65 -19.17
CA VAL A 216 17.42 -11.48 -18.95
C VAL A 216 17.24 -10.42 -20.06
N THR A 217 16.94 -10.86 -21.27
CA THR A 217 16.68 -9.99 -22.43
C THR A 217 15.39 -9.20 -22.27
N GLY A 218 14.32 -9.82 -21.76
CA GLY A 218 13.05 -9.17 -21.46
C GLY A 218 13.22 -8.10 -20.38
N PHE A 219 13.95 -8.40 -19.31
CA PHE A 219 14.25 -7.45 -18.24
C PHE A 219 15.00 -6.20 -18.75
N LYS A 220 16.05 -6.39 -19.55
CA LYS A 220 16.78 -5.27 -20.15
C LYS A 220 15.88 -4.41 -21.06
N ARG A 221 14.93 -5.00 -21.80
CA ARG A 221 14.01 -4.27 -22.65
C ARG A 221 13.05 -3.39 -21.82
N VAL A 222 12.52 -3.91 -20.71
CA VAL A 222 11.68 -3.13 -19.77
C VAL A 222 12.46 -1.92 -19.25
N LEU A 223 13.70 -2.09 -18.79
CA LEU A 223 14.55 -1.01 -18.27
C LEU A 223 14.95 0.03 -19.32
N ARG A 224 14.92 -0.30 -20.61
CA ARG A 224 15.22 0.65 -21.71
C ARG A 224 14.01 1.43 -22.19
N ASN A 225 12.81 1.08 -21.73
CA ASN A 225 11.57 1.76 -22.16
C ASN A 225 11.37 3.05 -21.37
N ARG A 226 11.42 4.20 -22.05
CA ARG A 226 11.22 5.53 -21.44
C ARG A 226 9.83 5.66 -20.77
N ASN A 227 8.80 5.09 -21.35
CA ASN A 227 7.45 5.18 -20.81
C ASN A 227 7.32 4.42 -19.48
N VAL A 228 8.03 3.29 -19.34
CA VAL A 228 8.13 2.57 -18.06
C VAL A 228 8.73 3.46 -16.98
N TRP A 229 9.81 4.18 -17.26
CA TRP A 229 10.41 5.12 -16.31
C TRP A 229 9.50 6.29 -15.96
N THR A 230 8.73 6.79 -16.91
CA THR A 230 7.74 7.83 -16.64
C THR A 230 6.69 7.34 -15.63
N VAL A 231 6.15 6.12 -15.80
CA VAL A 231 5.21 5.52 -14.84
C VAL A 231 5.88 5.26 -13.49
N ILE A 232 7.14 4.82 -13.47
CA ILE A 232 7.93 4.63 -12.23
C ILE A 232 8.01 5.95 -11.46
N VAL A 233 8.37 7.06 -12.10
CA VAL A 233 8.48 8.38 -11.45
C VAL A 233 7.10 8.85 -10.95
N VAL A 234 6.05 8.71 -11.76
CA VAL A 234 4.66 8.99 -11.34
C VAL A 234 4.28 8.18 -10.10
N THR A 235 4.68 6.90 -10.07
CA THR A 235 4.42 6.00 -8.93
C THR A 235 5.16 6.47 -7.67
N ILE A 236 6.45 6.81 -7.79
CA ILE A 236 7.22 7.36 -6.66
C ILE A 236 6.54 8.60 -6.10
N LEU A 237 6.20 9.58 -6.96
CA LEU A 237 5.60 10.84 -6.54
C LEU A 237 4.21 10.67 -5.94
N GLY A 238 3.38 9.78 -6.50
CA GLY A 238 2.05 9.49 -5.99
C GLY A 238 2.08 8.82 -4.61
N TYR A 239 2.94 7.83 -4.42
CA TYR A 239 3.12 7.20 -3.11
C TYR A 239 3.83 8.11 -2.10
N SER A 240 4.71 9.00 -2.56
CA SER A 240 5.30 10.05 -1.72
C SER A 240 4.22 10.97 -1.14
N LEU A 241 3.33 11.50 -1.97
CA LEU A 241 2.19 12.29 -1.51
C LEU A 241 1.32 11.50 -0.53
N TYR A 242 0.99 10.25 -0.87
CA TYR A 242 0.18 9.38 -0.01
C TYR A 242 0.79 9.21 1.38
N MET A 243 2.09 8.98 1.47
CA MET A 243 2.76 8.73 2.75
C MET A 243 3.05 10.01 3.54
N VAL A 244 3.32 11.14 2.92
CA VAL A 244 3.46 12.43 3.63
C VAL A 244 2.18 12.73 4.41
N PHE A 245 1.01 12.59 3.77
CA PHE A 245 -0.28 12.82 4.44
C PHE A 245 -0.57 11.77 5.51
N ASN A 246 -0.35 10.50 5.24
CA ASN A 246 -0.60 9.45 6.25
C ASN A 246 0.32 9.56 7.47
N SER A 247 1.58 9.92 7.28
CA SER A 247 2.58 9.91 8.37
C SER A 247 2.54 11.15 9.25
N TRP A 248 2.31 12.32 8.65
CA TRP A 248 2.51 13.58 9.37
C TRP A 248 1.23 14.32 9.74
N MET A 249 0.11 14.05 9.07
CA MET A 249 -1.14 14.76 9.36
C MET A 249 -1.66 14.51 10.78
N PRO A 250 -1.55 13.31 11.40
CA PRO A 250 -1.99 13.15 12.79
C PRO A 250 -1.24 14.09 13.74
N THR A 251 0.09 14.14 13.62
CA THR A 251 0.94 15.01 14.46
C THR A 251 0.67 16.49 14.16
N TYR A 252 0.54 16.88 12.90
CA TYR A 252 0.22 18.25 12.51
C TYR A 252 -1.12 18.71 13.10
N ILE A 253 -2.18 17.92 12.94
CA ILE A 253 -3.52 18.25 13.43
C ILE A 253 -3.54 18.35 14.95
N SER A 254 -2.94 17.37 15.64
CA SER A 254 -2.88 17.36 17.10
C SER A 254 -2.17 18.60 17.65
N ARG A 255 -0.98 18.93 17.11
CA ARG A 255 -0.19 20.10 17.57
C ARG A 255 -0.80 21.44 17.17
N ARG A 256 -1.36 21.55 15.94
CA ARG A 256 -1.88 22.82 15.40
C ARG A 256 -3.20 23.24 16.02
N PHE A 257 -4.06 22.27 16.31
CA PHE A 257 -5.44 22.51 16.80
C PHE A 257 -5.66 22.08 18.25
N SER A 258 -4.61 21.59 18.92
CA SER A 258 -4.67 21.13 20.31
C SER A 258 -5.74 20.08 20.57
N VAL A 259 -6.00 19.22 19.59
CA VAL A 259 -6.93 18.10 19.71
C VAL A 259 -6.19 16.85 20.19
N SER A 260 -6.93 15.92 20.80
CA SER A 260 -6.37 14.66 21.26
C SER A 260 -5.81 13.80 20.11
N LEU A 261 -4.93 12.86 20.45
CA LEU A 261 -4.42 11.88 19.49
C LEU A 261 -5.55 11.05 18.86
N ALA A 262 -6.59 10.71 19.66
CA ALA A 262 -7.73 9.95 19.19
C ALA A 262 -8.57 10.73 18.16
N GLU A 263 -8.77 12.03 18.37
CA GLU A 263 -9.47 12.89 17.43
C GLU A 263 -8.65 13.12 16.15
N SER A 264 -7.37 13.44 16.28
CA SER A 264 -6.50 13.63 15.11
C SER A 264 -6.39 12.35 14.27
N GLY A 265 -6.26 11.18 14.90
CA GLY A 265 -6.26 9.88 14.25
C GLY A 265 -7.59 9.60 13.53
N ALA A 266 -8.72 9.96 14.14
CA ALA A 266 -10.04 9.80 13.51
C ALA A 266 -10.21 10.70 12.27
N PHE A 267 -9.74 11.93 12.31
CA PHE A 267 -9.78 12.82 11.15
C PHE A 267 -8.87 12.30 10.01
N VAL A 268 -7.66 11.86 10.35
CA VAL A 268 -6.72 11.36 9.33
C VAL A 268 -7.14 10.01 8.77
N ALA A 269 -7.85 9.17 9.52
CA ALA A 269 -8.39 7.91 9.02
C ALA A 269 -9.31 8.08 7.79
N LEU A 270 -9.95 9.22 7.64
CA LEU A 270 -10.77 9.54 6.47
C LEU A 270 -9.94 9.58 5.17
N PHE A 271 -8.69 10.03 5.24
CA PHE A 271 -7.80 10.14 4.07
C PHE A 271 -7.54 8.78 3.40
N PRO A 272 -7.06 7.72 4.08
CA PRO A 272 -6.92 6.41 3.45
C PRO A 272 -8.26 5.72 3.22
N ALA A 273 -9.29 5.94 4.06
CA ALA A 273 -10.59 5.29 3.93
C ALA A 273 -11.27 5.58 2.58
N VAL A 274 -11.20 6.81 2.09
CA VAL A 274 -11.77 7.15 0.77
C VAL A 274 -11.10 6.39 -0.37
N GLY A 275 -9.90 5.87 -0.18
CA GLY A 275 -9.18 5.07 -1.16
C GLY A 275 -9.83 3.73 -1.48
N ILE A 276 -10.67 3.21 -0.58
CA ILE A 276 -11.47 2.02 -0.84
C ILE A 276 -12.35 2.23 -2.09
N LEU A 277 -12.86 3.45 -2.26
CA LEU A 277 -13.68 3.85 -3.40
C LEU A 277 -12.86 4.55 -4.49
N ALA A 278 -11.95 5.43 -4.13
CA ALA A 278 -11.20 6.25 -5.10
C ALA A 278 -10.30 5.42 -6.02
N ARG A 279 -9.64 4.37 -5.51
CA ARG A 279 -8.77 3.51 -6.34
C ARG A 279 -9.51 2.79 -7.47
N PRO A 280 -10.62 2.07 -7.23
CA PRO A 280 -11.39 1.48 -8.32
C PRO A 280 -12.06 2.53 -9.21
N THR A 281 -12.49 3.67 -8.66
CA THR A 281 -13.07 4.77 -9.45
C THR A 281 -12.09 5.34 -10.45
N GLY A 282 -10.80 5.47 -10.10
CA GLY A 282 -9.76 5.92 -11.03
C GLY A 282 -9.64 4.99 -12.25
N GLY A 283 -9.67 3.68 -12.04
CA GLY A 283 -9.69 2.68 -13.10
C GLY A 283 -10.95 2.79 -13.98
N TRP A 284 -12.11 2.80 -13.34
CA TRP A 284 -13.40 2.93 -14.04
C TRP A 284 -13.48 4.23 -14.86
N LEU A 285 -13.09 5.35 -14.29
CA LEU A 285 -13.08 6.65 -14.97
C LEU A 285 -12.21 6.62 -16.23
N SER A 286 -11.01 6.05 -16.11
CA SER A 286 -10.11 5.90 -17.25
C SER A 286 -10.66 4.96 -18.32
N ASP A 287 -11.21 3.82 -17.93
CA ASP A 287 -11.63 2.77 -18.88
C ASP A 287 -12.94 3.12 -19.60
N THR A 288 -13.91 3.71 -18.89
CA THR A 288 -15.27 3.93 -19.41
C THR A 288 -15.52 5.36 -19.89
N VAL A 289 -15.06 6.37 -19.13
CA VAL A 289 -15.37 7.78 -19.42
C VAL A 289 -14.32 8.41 -20.31
N LEU A 290 -13.04 8.06 -20.11
CA LEU A 290 -11.91 8.69 -20.80
C LEU A 290 -11.35 7.82 -21.95
N ALA A 291 -12.11 6.86 -22.45
CA ALA A 291 -11.75 6.01 -23.59
C ALA A 291 -10.34 5.36 -23.42
N GLN A 292 -10.09 4.79 -22.26
CA GLN A 292 -8.82 4.16 -21.86
C GLN A 292 -7.61 5.11 -21.78
N ARG A 293 -7.85 6.40 -21.70
CA ARG A 293 -6.78 7.39 -21.50
C ARG A 293 -6.38 7.45 -20.04
N ARG A 294 -5.13 7.15 -19.74
CA ARG A 294 -4.58 7.14 -18.37
C ARG A 294 -4.11 8.53 -17.92
N ARG A 295 -3.50 9.27 -18.83
CA ARG A 295 -2.90 10.59 -18.57
C ARG A 295 -3.86 11.60 -17.93
N PRO A 296 -5.13 11.77 -18.36
CA PRO A 296 -6.04 12.72 -17.73
C PRO A 296 -6.32 12.44 -16.25
N VAL A 297 -6.41 11.15 -15.85
CA VAL A 297 -6.61 10.77 -14.45
C VAL A 297 -5.38 11.10 -13.61
N PHE A 298 -4.18 10.78 -14.10
CA PHE A 298 -2.93 11.16 -13.42
C PHE A 298 -2.81 12.69 -13.30
N ALA A 299 -3.12 13.44 -14.36
CA ALA A 299 -3.10 14.89 -14.34
C ALA A 299 -4.09 15.47 -13.31
N ALA A 300 -5.34 15.01 -13.33
CA ALA A 300 -6.36 15.43 -12.36
C ALA A 300 -5.95 15.12 -10.92
N SER A 301 -5.31 13.97 -10.70
CA SER A 301 -4.79 13.59 -9.38
C SER A 301 -3.72 14.54 -8.86
N PHE A 302 -2.70 14.86 -9.67
CA PHE A 302 -1.63 15.75 -9.22
C PHE A 302 -2.08 17.20 -9.13
N VAL A 303 -2.91 17.69 -10.07
CA VAL A 303 -3.50 19.04 -10.00
C VAL A 303 -4.37 19.15 -8.75
N GLY A 304 -5.28 18.21 -8.52
CA GLY A 304 -6.16 18.22 -7.36
C GLY A 304 -5.37 18.15 -6.05
N ALA A 305 -4.38 17.26 -5.96
CA ALA A 305 -3.52 17.15 -4.77
C ALA A 305 -2.75 18.47 -4.52
N THR A 306 -2.24 19.14 -5.56
CA THR A 306 -1.54 20.42 -5.45
C THR A 306 -2.48 21.52 -4.96
N VAL A 307 -3.66 21.66 -5.56
CA VAL A 307 -4.66 22.67 -5.16
C VAL A 307 -5.07 22.46 -3.70
N VAL A 308 -5.33 21.21 -3.31
CA VAL A 308 -5.68 20.85 -1.94
C VAL A 308 -4.54 21.18 -0.98
N ALA A 309 -3.29 20.85 -1.31
CA ALA A 309 -2.13 21.16 -0.47
C ALA A 309 -1.94 22.69 -0.29
N VAL A 310 -2.13 23.47 -1.35
CA VAL A 310 -2.12 24.94 -1.26
C VAL A 310 -3.24 25.46 -0.34
N THR A 311 -4.45 24.92 -0.47
CA THR A 311 -5.59 25.31 0.37
C THR A 311 -5.32 24.94 1.85
N MET A 312 -4.75 23.75 2.11
CA MET A 312 -4.40 23.33 3.46
C MET A 312 -3.33 24.24 4.08
N PHE A 313 -2.36 24.70 3.31
CA PHE A 313 -1.32 25.62 3.77
C PHE A 313 -1.92 26.92 4.36
N TYR A 314 -2.96 27.46 3.75
CA TYR A 314 -3.65 28.68 4.20
C TYR A 314 -4.80 28.41 5.18
N SER A 315 -5.09 27.12 5.48
CA SER A 315 -6.22 26.76 6.34
C SER A 315 -5.97 27.14 7.80
N THR A 316 -6.94 27.84 8.39
CA THR A 316 -6.94 28.24 9.81
C THR A 316 -7.91 27.44 10.65
N THR A 317 -8.84 26.70 10.04
CA THR A 317 -9.88 25.94 10.73
C THR A 317 -9.74 24.45 10.49
N ILE A 318 -10.00 23.67 11.54
CA ILE A 318 -9.92 22.20 11.49
C ILE A 318 -10.92 21.62 10.48
N THR A 319 -12.11 22.21 10.37
CA THR A 319 -13.16 21.74 9.44
C THR A 319 -12.68 21.82 7.98
N VAL A 320 -12.13 22.97 7.57
CA VAL A 320 -11.57 23.11 6.22
C VAL A 320 -10.43 22.14 6.00
N LEU A 321 -9.54 21.98 6.99
CA LEU A 321 -8.43 21.05 6.88
C LEU A 321 -8.90 19.60 6.68
N VAL A 322 -9.89 19.14 7.45
CA VAL A 322 -10.44 17.78 7.34
C VAL A 322 -11.13 17.56 5.99
N VAL A 323 -11.91 18.53 5.51
CA VAL A 323 -12.53 18.47 4.18
C VAL A 323 -11.45 18.36 3.10
N MET A 324 -10.42 19.19 3.18
CA MET A 324 -9.30 19.16 2.22
C MET A 324 -8.53 17.84 2.34
N LEU A 325 -8.39 17.25 3.53
CA LEU A 325 -7.74 15.96 3.73
C LEU A 325 -8.51 14.82 3.03
N VAL A 326 -9.85 14.84 3.10
CA VAL A 326 -10.69 13.89 2.36
C VAL A 326 -10.50 14.07 0.85
N LEU A 327 -10.51 15.30 0.35
CA LEU A 327 -10.27 15.60 -1.06
C LEU A 327 -8.86 15.19 -1.51
N ALA A 328 -7.83 15.43 -0.67
CA ALA A 328 -6.48 14.91 -0.91
C ALA A 328 -6.49 13.39 -1.07
N GLY A 329 -7.21 12.70 -0.17
CA GLY A 329 -7.39 11.25 -0.23
C GLY A 329 -8.01 10.79 -1.55
N VAL A 330 -9.05 11.47 -2.03
CA VAL A 330 -9.68 11.17 -3.32
C VAL A 330 -8.67 11.35 -4.44
N PHE A 331 -8.12 12.56 -4.61
CA PHE A 331 -7.24 12.87 -5.73
C PHE A 331 -5.98 12.00 -5.76
N ILE A 332 -5.28 11.86 -4.63
CA ILE A 332 -4.04 11.07 -4.57
C ILE A 332 -4.31 9.58 -4.87
N GLN A 333 -5.42 9.03 -4.41
CA GLN A 333 -5.69 7.61 -4.55
C GLN A 333 -6.35 7.20 -5.88
N LEU A 334 -6.95 8.15 -6.63
CA LEU A 334 -7.43 7.90 -7.99
C LEU A 334 -6.33 7.31 -8.88
N GLN A 335 -5.10 7.85 -8.81
CA GLN A 335 -3.99 7.40 -9.63
C GLN A 335 -3.37 6.07 -9.16
N ILE A 336 -3.40 5.78 -7.84
CA ILE A 336 -2.75 4.57 -7.28
C ILE A 336 -3.35 3.30 -7.88
N GLY A 337 -4.66 3.28 -8.12
CA GLY A 337 -5.32 2.15 -8.77
C GLY A 337 -4.88 1.91 -10.22
N LEU A 338 -4.41 2.95 -10.93
CA LEU A 338 -4.04 2.90 -12.34
C LEU A 338 -2.55 2.57 -12.59
N MET A 339 -1.68 2.79 -11.61
CA MET A 339 -0.23 2.69 -11.80
C MET A 339 0.21 1.33 -12.33
N TYR A 340 -0.33 0.26 -11.74
CA TYR A 340 0.03 -1.11 -12.13
C TYR A 340 -0.48 -1.52 -13.51
N GLN A 341 -1.64 -1.03 -13.90
CA GLN A 341 -2.18 -1.27 -15.25
C GLN A 341 -1.40 -0.46 -16.28
N SER A 342 -1.12 0.80 -15.99
CA SER A 342 -0.41 1.70 -16.90
C SER A 342 0.98 1.20 -17.26
N ILE A 343 1.73 0.65 -16.30
CA ILE A 343 3.08 0.15 -16.59
C ILE A 343 3.03 -1.11 -17.48
N GLN A 344 2.02 -1.97 -17.31
CA GLN A 344 1.84 -3.18 -18.13
C GLN A 344 1.51 -2.86 -19.59
N GLU A 345 0.86 -1.73 -19.87
CA GLU A 345 0.50 -1.31 -21.22
C GLU A 345 1.72 -0.93 -22.09
N PHE A 346 2.86 -0.63 -21.47
CA PHE A 346 4.10 -0.27 -22.16
C PHE A 346 5.08 -1.43 -22.35
N VAL A 347 4.72 -2.64 -21.95
CA VAL A 347 5.57 -3.82 -22.05
C VAL A 347 4.85 -4.99 -22.71
N GLU A 348 5.60 -5.96 -23.21
CA GLU A 348 5.05 -7.21 -23.72
C GLU A 348 4.39 -8.03 -22.57
N PRO A 349 3.36 -8.84 -22.86
CA PRO A 349 2.68 -9.64 -21.84
C PRO A 349 3.63 -10.53 -21.02
N SER A 350 4.69 -11.05 -21.63
CA SER A 350 5.75 -11.86 -20.97
C SER A 350 6.56 -11.07 -19.93
N ALA A 351 6.61 -9.74 -20.03
CA ALA A 351 7.35 -8.85 -19.15
C ALA A 351 6.43 -8.10 -18.15
N ALA A 352 5.12 -8.32 -18.19
CA ALA A 352 4.14 -7.59 -17.37
C ALA A 352 4.41 -7.75 -15.85
N GLY A 353 4.75 -8.96 -15.40
CA GLY A 353 5.08 -9.22 -13.99
C GLY A 353 6.29 -8.43 -13.50
N THR A 354 7.34 -8.34 -14.33
CA THR A 354 8.53 -7.52 -14.01
C THR A 354 8.18 -6.04 -13.91
N ALA A 355 7.38 -5.53 -14.82
CA ALA A 355 6.97 -4.14 -14.82
C ALA A 355 6.16 -3.80 -13.56
N VAL A 356 5.24 -4.67 -13.15
CA VAL A 356 4.49 -4.54 -11.89
C VAL A 356 5.40 -4.57 -10.67
N SER A 357 6.40 -5.47 -10.66
CA SER A 357 7.38 -5.54 -9.57
C SER A 357 8.20 -4.25 -9.47
N LEU A 358 8.66 -3.69 -10.59
CA LEU A 358 9.35 -2.41 -10.62
C LEU A 358 8.47 -1.26 -10.12
N ALA A 359 7.18 -1.21 -10.52
CA ALA A 359 6.24 -0.22 -10.01
C ALA A 359 6.01 -0.39 -8.49
N SER A 360 5.97 -1.63 -7.99
CA SER A 360 5.83 -1.90 -6.55
C SER A 360 7.04 -1.40 -5.77
N VAL A 361 8.25 -1.70 -6.23
CA VAL A 361 9.49 -1.19 -5.61
C VAL A 361 9.53 0.34 -5.65
N ALA A 362 9.13 0.95 -6.76
CA ALA A 362 9.03 2.41 -6.89
C ALA A 362 8.03 3.01 -5.87
N GLY A 363 6.88 2.37 -5.70
CA GLY A 363 5.89 2.78 -4.69
C GLY A 363 6.44 2.69 -3.27
N TRP A 364 7.13 1.61 -2.92
CA TRP A 364 7.77 1.44 -1.61
C TRP A 364 8.90 2.46 -1.40
N LEU A 365 9.71 2.76 -2.43
CA LEU A 365 10.73 3.79 -2.39
C LEU A 365 10.13 5.17 -2.09
N GLY A 366 9.07 5.57 -2.82
CA GLY A 366 8.37 6.82 -2.55
C GLY A 366 7.78 6.88 -1.14
N SER A 367 7.21 5.76 -0.68
CA SER A 367 6.65 5.62 0.67
C SER A 367 7.71 5.72 1.78
N PHE A 368 8.93 5.34 1.50
CA PHE A 368 10.06 5.46 2.43
C PHE A 368 10.67 6.85 2.42
N VAL A 369 11.06 7.36 1.25
CA VAL A 369 11.84 8.60 1.13
C VAL A 369 11.05 9.81 1.59
N ALA A 370 9.77 9.89 1.23
CA ALA A 370 8.99 11.10 1.44
C ALA A 370 8.73 11.45 2.91
N PRO A 371 8.36 10.52 3.82
CA PRO A 371 8.23 10.84 5.24
C PRO A 371 9.54 11.24 5.90
N VAL A 372 10.67 10.66 5.47
CA VAL A 372 12.01 11.00 5.99
C VAL A 372 12.40 12.41 5.57
N VAL A 373 12.26 12.73 4.28
CA VAL A 373 12.50 14.10 3.77
C VAL A 373 11.56 15.09 4.46
N ALA A 374 10.30 14.74 4.64
CA ALA A 374 9.33 15.58 5.36
C ALA A 374 9.75 15.82 6.81
N GLY A 375 10.23 14.79 7.51
CA GLY A 375 10.72 14.91 8.89
C GLY A 375 11.92 15.82 9.01
N GLU A 376 12.90 15.71 8.11
CA GLU A 376 14.08 16.58 8.07
C GLU A 376 13.68 18.03 7.77
N LEU A 377 12.77 18.25 6.85
CA LEU A 377 12.25 19.59 6.55
C LEU A 377 11.52 20.19 7.74
N VAL A 378 10.73 19.42 8.48
CA VAL A 378 10.06 19.89 9.71
C VAL A 378 11.09 20.23 10.79
N ALA A 379 12.09 19.39 11.00
CA ALA A 379 13.14 19.59 11.98
C ALA A 379 13.96 20.87 11.69
N THR A 380 14.30 21.10 10.43
CA THR A 380 15.09 22.28 10.01
C THR A 380 14.27 23.57 9.96
N ALA A 381 13.02 23.51 9.51
CA ALA A 381 12.14 24.68 9.40
C ALA A 381 11.46 25.07 10.73
N GLY A 382 11.44 24.18 11.72
CA GLY A 382 10.74 24.39 12.99
C GLY A 382 9.21 24.48 12.87
N THR A 383 8.65 24.09 11.71
CA THR A 383 7.22 24.18 11.46
C THR A 383 6.70 23.04 10.58
N TYR A 384 5.52 22.52 10.91
CA TYR A 384 4.86 21.48 10.13
C TYR A 384 4.20 21.99 8.82
N THR A 385 4.06 23.31 8.66
CA THR A 385 3.48 23.86 7.43
C THR A 385 4.33 23.60 6.19
N VAL A 386 5.62 23.33 6.35
CA VAL A 386 6.53 22.92 5.27
C VAL A 386 6.07 21.62 4.57
N LEU A 387 5.28 20.78 5.22
CA LEU A 387 4.72 19.56 4.64
C LEU A 387 3.83 19.87 3.42
N PHE A 388 3.08 20.97 3.47
CA PHE A 388 2.24 21.39 2.35
C PHE A 388 3.09 21.94 1.20
N ALA A 389 4.16 22.65 1.49
CA ALA A 389 5.11 23.10 0.46
C ALA A 389 5.77 21.89 -0.24
N LEU A 390 6.17 20.87 0.53
CA LEU A 390 6.66 19.60 -0.02
C LEU A 390 5.60 18.92 -0.90
N ALA A 391 4.34 18.85 -0.44
CA ALA A 391 3.24 18.25 -1.20
C ALA A 391 2.96 19.00 -2.50
N VAL A 392 3.02 20.35 -2.49
CA VAL A 392 2.93 21.18 -3.69
C VAL A 392 4.09 20.88 -4.65
N GLY A 393 5.32 20.80 -4.15
CA GLY A 393 6.49 20.46 -4.97
C GLY A 393 6.35 19.10 -5.65
N LEU A 394 5.95 18.06 -4.88
CA LEU A 394 5.69 16.71 -5.41
C LEU A 394 4.56 16.72 -6.45
N GLY A 395 3.50 17.47 -6.20
CA GLY A 395 2.38 17.61 -7.12
C GLY A 395 2.77 18.28 -8.45
N VAL A 396 3.54 19.38 -8.40
CA VAL A 396 4.07 20.07 -9.58
C VAL A 396 5.01 19.17 -10.38
N MET A 397 5.92 18.46 -9.71
CA MET A 397 6.81 17.47 -10.35
C MET A 397 5.99 16.36 -11.02
N GLY A 398 4.91 15.91 -10.36
CA GLY A 398 3.99 14.93 -10.91
C GLY A 398 3.29 15.42 -12.18
N MET A 399 2.76 16.63 -12.17
CA MET A 399 2.14 17.24 -13.36
C MET A 399 3.13 17.32 -14.53
N PHE A 400 4.35 17.77 -14.28
CA PHE A 400 5.40 17.83 -15.31
C PHE A 400 5.75 16.44 -15.86
N THR A 401 5.84 15.43 -15.00
CA THR A 401 6.11 14.05 -15.40
C THR A 401 4.95 13.47 -16.24
N VAL A 402 3.71 13.70 -15.80
CA VAL A 402 2.51 13.28 -16.55
C VAL A 402 2.41 13.98 -17.91
N TRP A 403 2.83 15.23 -18.00
CA TRP A 403 2.87 15.94 -19.30
C TRP A 403 3.77 15.24 -20.32
N GLN A 404 4.85 14.60 -19.88
CA GLN A 404 5.75 13.81 -20.73
C GLN A 404 5.28 12.37 -20.98
N MET A 405 4.21 11.92 -20.29
CA MET A 405 3.70 10.56 -20.40
C MET A 405 3.03 10.33 -21.75
N ALA A 406 3.39 9.23 -22.43
CA ALA A 406 2.68 8.80 -23.63
C ALA A 406 1.29 8.24 -23.28
N GLU A 407 0.31 8.44 -24.17
CA GLU A 407 -0.98 7.74 -24.05
C GLU A 407 -0.88 6.33 -24.61
N SER A 408 -1.27 5.34 -23.83
CA SER A 408 -1.23 3.92 -24.24
C SER A 408 -2.31 3.53 -25.25
N GLY A 409 -3.41 4.28 -25.32
CA GLY A 409 -4.55 4.01 -26.20
C GLY A 409 -4.37 4.34 -27.68
N GLY A 410 -3.33 5.10 -28.05
CA GLY A 410 -3.14 5.59 -29.43
C GLY A 410 -2.54 4.60 -30.42
N THR A 411 -1.92 3.52 -29.96
CA THR A 411 -1.16 2.58 -30.82
C THR A 411 -1.96 1.36 -31.27
N ARG A 412 -3.15 1.11 -30.75
CA ARG A 412 -4.00 -0.03 -31.15
C ARG A 412 -5.02 0.27 -32.26
N ALA A 413 -5.15 1.51 -32.69
CA ALA A 413 -6.10 1.91 -33.74
C ALA A 413 -5.52 1.87 -35.18
N THR A 414 -4.25 1.50 -35.35
CA THR A 414 -3.59 1.45 -36.68
C THR A 414 -2.83 0.15 -36.94
N ALA A 415 -3.30 -0.99 -36.42
CA ALA A 415 -2.79 -2.32 -36.79
C ALA A 415 -3.92 -3.24 -37.22
#